data_a561e02d8c69f969f15071b1ce643080
#
_entry.id   a561e02d8c69f969f15071b1ce643080
#
_cell.length_a   1.000
_cell.length_b   1.000
_cell.length_c   1.000
_cell.angle_alpha   90.00
_cell.angle_beta   90.00
_cell.angle_gamma   90.00
#
_symmetry.space_group_name_H-M   'P 1'
#
loop_
_entity.id
_entity.type
_entity.pdbx_description
1 polymer ?
#
loop_
_entity_poly.entity_id
_entity_poly.type
_entity_poly.pdbx_seq_one_letter_code
_entity_poly.pdbx_strand_id
1 'polypeptide(L)'
;MKKLPVHERFFTWQGEGVHLGRSAYFIRTFGCPVKCPWCDSAGTWHPDHTPKDVEKAEVDELVSAVVQSNCDFVVITGGEPTIHDLSHLTSALHQEKVPVHIETCGAFPFRGNFDWVTLSPKWWKLPLEENLSKASEFKIIVEDKSSIEKWVAEIPFAKFGVPVWLHPEWSSISPTANPEHKNGVLSSISQWVKKNGSPYRAGYQLHKLYDVDRLDPNSRSLVPLGGDPSRGY
;
A
#
# COMPACT_ATOMS: atom_id res chain seq x y z
N MET A 1 -1.80 -27.74 6.24
CA MET A 1 -2.29 -26.38 6.42
C MET A 1 -1.24 -25.41 5.86
N LYS A 2 -1.62 -24.43 5.05
CA LYS A 2 -0.66 -23.44 4.51
C LYS A 2 -0.52 -22.28 5.50
N LYS A 3 0.71 -21.96 5.85
CA LYS A 3 1.06 -20.83 6.71
C LYS A 3 1.55 -19.64 5.88
N LEU A 4 1.20 -18.44 6.33
CA LEU A 4 1.65 -17.20 5.72
C LEU A 4 2.49 -16.41 6.74
N PRO A 5 3.68 -15.90 6.40
CA PRO A 5 4.41 -15.00 7.28
C PRO A 5 3.68 -13.67 7.37
N VAL A 6 3.22 -13.31 8.56
CA VAL A 6 2.43 -12.11 8.83
C VAL A 6 3.22 -11.19 9.77
N HIS A 7 3.33 -9.93 9.42
CA HIS A 7 3.92 -8.91 10.27
C HIS A 7 2.91 -8.43 11.32
N GLU A 8 1.69 -8.13 10.85
CA GLU A 8 0.55 -7.71 11.69
C GLU A 8 -0.77 -8.00 11.00
N ARG A 9 -1.85 -8.02 11.78
CA ARG A 9 -3.23 -8.12 11.29
C ARG A 9 -4.14 -7.37 12.24
N PHE A 10 -4.99 -6.49 11.70
CA PHE A 10 -5.81 -5.62 12.54
C PHE A 10 -7.07 -5.14 11.79
N PHE A 11 -8.08 -4.78 12.56
CA PHE A 11 -9.33 -4.23 12.06
C PHE A 11 -9.29 -2.70 12.11
N THR A 12 -9.62 -2.06 10.99
CA THR A 12 -9.58 -0.62 10.83
C THR A 12 -10.48 -0.16 9.68
N TRP A 13 -10.12 0.90 8.99
CA TRP A 13 -10.72 1.37 7.75
C TRP A 13 -9.66 1.74 6.72
N GLN A 14 -10.02 1.65 5.42
CA GLN A 14 -9.09 2.02 4.33
C GLN A 14 -8.80 3.52 4.34
N GLY A 15 -7.55 3.87 4.46
CA GLY A 15 -7.08 5.27 4.58
C GLY A 15 -6.75 5.95 3.26
N GLU A 16 -6.88 5.26 2.11
CA GLU A 16 -6.41 5.72 0.81
C GLU A 16 -7.32 5.25 -0.34
N GLY A 17 -7.18 5.88 -1.50
CA GLY A 17 -7.77 5.39 -2.75
C GLY A 17 -9.28 5.52 -2.84
N VAL A 18 -9.87 4.70 -3.73
CA VAL A 18 -11.32 4.73 -4.01
C VAL A 18 -12.15 4.28 -2.81
N HIS A 19 -11.59 3.41 -1.98
CA HIS A 19 -12.30 2.84 -0.83
C HIS A 19 -12.07 3.59 0.49
N LEU A 20 -11.53 4.81 0.42
CA LEU A 20 -11.28 5.65 1.58
C LEU A 20 -12.47 5.72 2.54
N GLY A 21 -12.21 5.51 3.84
CA GLY A 21 -13.19 5.58 4.93
C GLY A 21 -14.05 4.34 5.11
N ARG A 22 -13.91 3.30 4.29
CA ARG A 22 -14.67 2.06 4.43
C ARG A 22 -14.00 1.09 5.39
N SER A 23 -14.83 0.36 6.15
CA SER A 23 -14.39 -0.66 7.10
C SER A 23 -13.56 -1.75 6.42
N ALA A 24 -12.37 -2.06 6.97
CA ALA A 24 -11.45 -3.02 6.37
C ALA A 24 -10.65 -3.79 7.42
N TYR A 25 -10.35 -5.06 7.13
CA TYR A 25 -9.41 -5.84 7.91
C TYR A 25 -8.08 -5.94 7.15
N PHE A 26 -6.99 -5.51 7.77
CA PHE A 26 -5.68 -5.55 7.16
C PHE A 26 -4.90 -6.81 7.55
N ILE A 27 -4.32 -7.47 6.56
CA ILE A 27 -3.33 -8.54 6.72
C ILE A 27 -2.04 -8.05 6.09
N ARG A 28 -1.07 -7.63 6.91
CA ARG A 28 0.24 -7.19 6.46
C ARG A 28 1.22 -8.36 6.48
N THR A 29 1.60 -8.84 5.30
CA THR A 29 2.59 -9.91 5.14
C THR A 29 4.00 -9.44 5.48
N PHE A 30 4.86 -10.37 5.86
CA PHE A 30 6.27 -10.14 6.13
C PHE A 30 7.14 -10.45 4.91
N GLY A 31 8.17 -9.64 4.69
CA GLY A 31 9.13 -9.77 3.61
C GLY A 31 8.88 -8.78 2.47
N CYS A 32 9.93 -8.06 2.06
CA CYS A 32 9.89 -7.12 0.94
C CYS A 32 11.25 -7.04 0.26
N PRO A 33 11.40 -7.54 -0.98
CA PRO A 33 12.64 -7.37 -1.75
C PRO A 33 12.74 -6.01 -2.45
N VAL A 34 11.69 -5.16 -2.36
CA VAL A 34 11.63 -3.86 -3.02
C VAL A 34 12.41 -2.79 -2.27
N LYS A 35 12.32 -2.78 -0.92
CA LYS A 35 13.15 -1.96 -0.02
C LYS A 35 13.10 -0.46 -0.33
N CYS A 36 11.89 0.11 -0.31
CA CYS A 36 11.70 1.54 -0.57
C CYS A 36 12.44 2.42 0.44
N PRO A 37 13.17 3.47 0.01
CA PRO A 37 13.89 4.36 0.93
C PRO A 37 12.95 5.14 1.87
N TRP A 38 11.72 5.42 1.44
CA TRP A 38 10.68 6.10 2.20
C TRP A 38 9.58 5.13 2.72
N CYS A 39 9.95 3.87 2.97
CA CYS A 39 9.00 2.86 3.43
C CYS A 39 8.45 3.21 4.83
N ASP A 40 7.14 3.23 5.00
CA ASP A 40 6.48 3.42 6.30
C ASP A 40 6.24 2.10 7.06
N SER A 41 6.51 0.97 6.41
CA SER A 41 6.35 -0.38 6.96
C SER A 41 7.70 -1.13 7.02
N ALA A 42 8.77 -0.44 7.38
CA ALA A 42 10.12 -1.00 7.41
C ALA A 42 10.28 -2.21 8.35
N GLY A 43 9.43 -2.34 9.36
CA GLY A 43 9.35 -3.53 10.20
C GLY A 43 9.10 -4.83 9.44
N THR A 44 8.65 -4.74 8.19
CA THR A 44 8.41 -5.91 7.33
C THR A 44 9.66 -6.44 6.63
N TRP A 45 10.77 -5.69 6.61
CA TRP A 45 11.95 -6.08 5.83
C TRP A 45 13.30 -5.51 6.31
N HIS A 46 13.32 -4.36 7.01
CA HIS A 46 14.57 -3.70 7.36
C HIS A 46 15.25 -4.42 8.54
N PRO A 47 16.56 -4.76 8.46
CA PRO A 47 17.23 -5.58 9.48
C PRO A 47 17.12 -5.03 10.90
N ASP A 48 17.19 -3.70 11.04
CA ASP A 48 17.17 -3.03 12.36
C ASP A 48 15.75 -2.92 12.95
N HIS A 49 14.71 -3.19 12.15
CA HIS A 49 13.30 -2.97 12.52
C HIS A 49 12.45 -4.22 12.46
N THR A 50 12.98 -5.31 11.90
CA THR A 50 12.24 -6.57 11.82
C THR A 50 12.08 -7.19 13.21
N PRO A 51 10.90 -7.74 13.54
CA PRO A 51 10.70 -8.46 14.80
C PRO A 51 11.59 -9.71 14.84
N LYS A 52 12.03 -10.09 16.03
CA LYS A 52 12.82 -11.32 16.23
C LYS A 52 12.05 -12.58 15.81
N ASP A 53 10.75 -12.58 16.10
CA ASP A 53 9.85 -13.66 15.77
C ASP A 53 8.76 -13.16 14.81
N VAL A 54 8.73 -13.71 13.60
CA VAL A 54 7.71 -13.44 12.60
C VAL A 54 6.61 -14.48 12.73
N GLU A 55 5.39 -14.04 12.91
CA GLU A 55 4.23 -14.92 12.97
C GLU A 55 4.10 -15.72 11.66
N LYS A 56 3.91 -17.03 11.78
CA LYS A 56 3.50 -17.89 10.67
C LYS A 56 2.05 -18.30 10.90
N ALA A 57 1.14 -17.37 10.53
CA ALA A 57 -0.29 -17.56 10.73
C ALA A 57 -0.86 -18.66 9.84
N GLU A 58 -1.72 -19.51 10.40
CA GLU A 58 -2.52 -20.45 9.63
C GLU A 58 -3.59 -19.67 8.84
N VAL A 59 -3.84 -20.09 7.60
CA VAL A 59 -4.85 -19.42 6.76
C VAL A 59 -6.23 -19.43 7.40
N ASP A 60 -6.62 -20.52 8.04
CA ASP A 60 -7.93 -20.65 8.68
C ASP A 60 -8.10 -19.66 9.86
N GLU A 61 -7.03 -19.37 10.59
CA GLU A 61 -7.04 -18.35 11.65
C GLU A 61 -7.20 -16.95 11.08
N LEU A 62 -6.53 -16.65 9.96
CA LEU A 62 -6.66 -15.36 9.27
C LEU A 62 -8.09 -15.16 8.76
N VAL A 63 -8.67 -16.16 8.11
CA VAL A 63 -10.05 -16.12 7.61
C VAL A 63 -11.03 -15.94 8.77
N SER A 64 -10.88 -16.70 9.85
CA SER A 64 -11.75 -16.57 11.03
C SER A 64 -11.70 -15.17 11.63
N ALA A 65 -10.52 -14.56 11.74
CA ALA A 65 -10.38 -13.20 12.26
C ALA A 65 -11.05 -12.15 11.35
N VAL A 66 -10.88 -12.29 10.03
CA VAL A 66 -11.55 -11.41 9.05
C VAL A 66 -13.06 -11.51 9.16
N VAL A 67 -13.62 -12.73 9.17
CA VAL A 67 -15.07 -12.95 9.28
C VAL A 67 -15.63 -12.39 10.59
N GLN A 68 -14.93 -12.62 11.71
CA GLN A 68 -15.35 -12.09 13.02
C GLN A 68 -15.34 -10.57 13.10
N SER A 69 -14.49 -9.89 12.32
CA SER A 69 -14.43 -8.42 12.31
C SER A 69 -15.65 -7.77 11.65
N ASN A 70 -16.40 -8.52 10.83
CA ASN A 70 -17.53 -8.02 10.03
C ASN A 70 -17.16 -6.79 9.17
N CYS A 71 -15.94 -6.78 8.63
CA CYS A 71 -15.45 -5.73 7.74
C CYS A 71 -16.13 -5.78 6.36
N ASP A 72 -16.12 -4.66 5.63
CA ASP A 72 -16.63 -4.61 4.26
C ASP A 72 -15.75 -5.43 3.29
N PHE A 73 -14.45 -5.49 3.54
CA PHE A 73 -13.46 -6.21 2.74
C PHE A 73 -12.16 -6.41 3.53
N VAL A 74 -11.34 -7.34 3.07
CA VAL A 74 -9.97 -7.53 3.56
C VAL A 74 -8.96 -6.85 2.63
N VAL A 75 -7.93 -6.24 3.20
CA VAL A 75 -6.77 -5.69 2.46
C VAL A 75 -5.55 -6.54 2.76
N ILE A 76 -5.06 -7.25 1.75
CA ILE A 76 -3.77 -7.94 1.83
C ILE A 76 -2.70 -6.97 1.37
N THR A 77 -1.79 -6.63 2.27
CA THR A 77 -0.70 -5.68 2.05
C THR A 77 0.59 -6.24 2.68
N GLY A 78 1.54 -5.40 3.01
CA GLY A 78 2.66 -5.86 3.80
C GLY A 78 3.96 -5.14 3.51
N GLY A 79 5.03 -5.93 3.46
CA GLY A 79 6.18 -5.67 2.66
C GLY A 79 5.80 -5.68 1.18
N GLU A 80 6.00 -6.83 0.51
CA GLU A 80 5.42 -7.03 -0.82
C GLU A 80 4.63 -8.36 -0.81
N PRO A 81 3.28 -8.30 -0.79
CA PRO A 81 2.47 -9.50 -0.58
C PRO A 81 2.57 -10.50 -1.73
N THR A 82 2.86 -10.06 -2.95
CA THR A 82 2.89 -10.93 -4.13
C THR A 82 4.13 -11.84 -4.22
N ILE A 83 5.10 -11.71 -3.31
CA ILE A 83 6.17 -12.70 -3.18
C ILE A 83 5.66 -14.02 -2.59
N HIS A 84 4.49 -13.99 -1.96
CA HIS A 84 3.83 -15.16 -1.37
C HIS A 84 2.78 -15.75 -2.31
N ASP A 85 2.48 -17.04 -2.11
CA ASP A 85 1.33 -17.69 -2.75
C ASP A 85 0.09 -17.44 -1.89
N LEU A 86 -0.76 -16.53 -2.35
CA LEU A 86 -1.99 -16.10 -1.69
C LEU A 86 -3.23 -16.88 -2.16
N SER A 87 -3.08 -17.83 -3.09
CA SER A 87 -4.20 -18.52 -3.72
C SER A 87 -5.12 -19.20 -2.71
N HIS A 88 -4.55 -19.82 -1.69
CA HIS A 88 -5.34 -20.51 -0.66
C HIS A 88 -6.09 -19.53 0.24
N LEU A 89 -5.43 -18.44 0.66
CA LEU A 89 -6.05 -17.39 1.50
C LEU A 89 -7.20 -16.72 0.75
N THR A 90 -6.95 -16.26 -0.48
CA THR A 90 -7.99 -15.57 -1.27
C THR A 90 -9.18 -16.48 -1.58
N SER A 91 -8.93 -17.77 -1.88
CA SER A 91 -9.97 -18.74 -2.12
C SER A 91 -10.84 -19.00 -0.88
N ALA A 92 -10.22 -19.11 0.29
CA ALA A 92 -10.95 -19.32 1.55
C ALA A 92 -11.78 -18.08 1.94
N LEU A 93 -11.24 -16.87 1.76
CA LEU A 93 -11.97 -15.62 2.00
C LEU A 93 -13.19 -15.47 1.07
N HIS A 94 -13.05 -15.83 -0.22
CA HIS A 94 -14.17 -15.81 -1.16
C HIS A 94 -15.26 -16.84 -0.83
N GLN A 95 -14.90 -18.00 -0.26
CA GLN A 95 -15.90 -18.96 0.23
C GLN A 95 -16.75 -18.36 1.36
N GLU A 96 -16.16 -17.50 2.19
CA GLU A 96 -16.85 -16.72 3.22
C GLU A 96 -17.50 -15.44 2.67
N LYS A 97 -17.49 -15.22 1.35
CA LYS A 97 -18.05 -14.04 0.66
C LYS A 97 -17.41 -12.70 1.10
N VAL A 98 -16.17 -12.73 1.53
CA VAL A 98 -15.40 -11.52 1.86
C VAL A 98 -14.68 -11.04 0.61
N PRO A 99 -14.89 -9.80 0.16
CA PRO A 99 -14.12 -9.21 -0.93
C PRO A 99 -12.65 -9.07 -0.56
N VAL A 100 -11.76 -9.38 -1.48
CA VAL A 100 -10.30 -9.39 -1.26
C VAL A 100 -9.64 -8.30 -2.08
N HIS A 101 -9.05 -7.31 -1.39
CA HIS A 101 -8.25 -6.26 -1.99
C HIS A 101 -6.76 -6.55 -1.78
N ILE A 102 -5.92 -6.08 -2.69
CA ILE A 102 -4.45 -6.15 -2.55
C ILE A 102 -3.80 -4.80 -2.81
N GLU A 103 -2.80 -4.46 -1.99
CA GLU A 103 -1.88 -3.36 -2.24
C GLU A 103 -0.49 -3.93 -2.55
N THR A 104 0.05 -3.62 -3.73
CA THR A 104 1.29 -4.21 -4.24
C THR A 104 2.06 -3.24 -5.14
N CYS A 105 3.37 -3.42 -5.24
CA CYS A 105 4.17 -2.73 -6.26
C CYS A 105 3.95 -3.29 -7.69
N GLY A 106 3.32 -4.45 -7.82
CA GLY A 106 3.06 -5.10 -9.11
C GLY A 106 4.25 -5.77 -9.77
N ALA A 107 5.41 -5.84 -9.11
CA ALA A 107 6.65 -6.33 -9.71
C ALA A 107 6.81 -7.87 -9.69
N PHE A 108 5.86 -8.59 -9.13
CA PHE A 108 5.88 -10.06 -9.04
C PHE A 108 4.56 -10.64 -9.53
N PRO A 109 4.55 -11.89 -10.04
CA PRO A 109 3.33 -12.53 -10.52
C PRO A 109 2.27 -12.65 -9.43
N PHE A 110 1.02 -12.35 -9.76
CA PHE A 110 -0.09 -12.52 -8.83
C PHE A 110 -0.45 -14.00 -8.70
N ARG A 111 -0.41 -14.51 -7.47
CA ARG A 111 -0.86 -15.84 -7.08
C ARG A 111 -1.99 -15.71 -6.07
N GLY A 112 -3.21 -15.67 -6.56
CA GLY A 112 -4.45 -15.43 -5.84
C GLY A 112 -5.44 -14.64 -6.70
N ASN A 113 -6.69 -14.59 -6.26
CA ASN A 113 -7.76 -13.82 -6.91
C ASN A 113 -8.09 -12.61 -6.06
N PHE A 114 -8.12 -11.43 -6.68
CA PHE A 114 -8.34 -10.15 -6.00
C PHE A 114 -9.49 -9.42 -6.67
N ASP A 115 -10.43 -8.92 -5.86
CA ASP A 115 -11.56 -8.11 -6.33
C ASP A 115 -11.16 -6.66 -6.59
N TRP A 116 -10.07 -6.21 -5.92
CA TRP A 116 -9.50 -4.88 -6.10
C TRP A 116 -7.97 -4.91 -6.00
N VAL A 117 -7.31 -4.27 -6.96
CA VAL A 117 -5.86 -4.17 -7.02
C VAL A 117 -5.43 -2.71 -6.99
N THR A 118 -4.87 -2.27 -5.88
CA THR A 118 -4.16 -0.99 -5.77
C THR A 118 -2.70 -1.21 -6.13
N LEU A 119 -2.29 -0.75 -7.32
CA LEU A 119 -0.94 -0.93 -7.81
C LEU A 119 -0.11 0.34 -7.58
N SER A 120 0.93 0.22 -6.75
CA SER A 120 1.84 1.30 -6.38
C SER A 120 3.25 1.06 -6.94
N PRO A 121 3.57 1.45 -8.18
CA PRO A 121 4.81 1.12 -8.85
C PRO A 121 6.03 1.76 -8.16
N LYS A 122 7.21 1.16 -8.36
CA LYS A 122 8.48 1.61 -7.79
C LYS A 122 9.55 1.67 -8.87
N TRP A 123 10.33 2.75 -8.91
CA TRP A 123 11.33 3.02 -9.95
C TRP A 123 12.38 1.93 -10.10
N TRP A 124 12.87 1.42 -8.97
CA TRP A 124 13.94 0.41 -8.95
C TRP A 124 13.41 -1.02 -9.08
N LYS A 125 12.09 -1.17 -9.18
CA LYS A 125 11.44 -2.45 -9.41
C LYS A 125 10.10 -2.24 -10.12
N LEU A 126 10.17 -2.03 -11.43
CA LEU A 126 8.98 -1.75 -12.23
C LEU A 126 7.96 -2.89 -12.21
N PRO A 127 6.67 -2.59 -12.33
CA PRO A 127 5.60 -3.59 -12.43
C PRO A 127 5.78 -4.48 -13.65
N LEU A 128 5.32 -5.72 -13.55
CA LEU A 128 5.14 -6.56 -14.72
C LEU A 128 4.02 -6.00 -15.61
N GLU A 129 4.21 -6.04 -16.91
CA GLU A 129 3.22 -5.51 -17.87
C GLU A 129 1.85 -6.18 -17.70
N GLU A 130 1.82 -7.50 -17.48
CA GLU A 130 0.60 -8.25 -17.20
C GLU A 130 -0.16 -7.79 -15.93
N ASN A 131 0.54 -7.19 -14.96
CA ASN A 131 -0.07 -6.70 -13.72
C ASN A 131 -0.63 -5.29 -13.87
N LEU A 132 -0.09 -4.48 -14.78
CA LEU A 132 -0.63 -3.15 -15.08
C LEU A 132 -2.10 -3.22 -15.53
N SER A 133 -2.43 -4.21 -16.36
CA SER A 133 -3.81 -4.41 -16.85
C SER A 133 -4.79 -4.93 -15.78
N LYS A 134 -4.28 -5.46 -14.67
CA LYS A 134 -5.08 -5.96 -13.54
C LYS A 134 -5.34 -4.88 -12.48
N ALA A 135 -4.71 -3.72 -12.60
CA ALA A 135 -4.90 -2.63 -11.64
C ALA A 135 -6.35 -2.12 -11.66
N SER A 136 -6.95 -1.99 -10.48
CA SER A 136 -8.23 -1.31 -10.28
C SER A 136 -8.03 0.19 -10.00
N GLU A 137 -6.85 0.54 -9.50
CA GLU A 137 -6.35 1.90 -9.35
C GLU A 137 -4.82 1.90 -9.26
N PHE A 138 -4.20 3.04 -9.59
CA PHE A 138 -2.78 3.28 -9.36
C PHE A 138 -2.58 4.24 -8.19
N LYS A 139 -1.56 3.97 -7.37
CA LYS A 139 -1.08 4.86 -6.30
C LYS A 139 0.35 5.27 -6.60
N ILE A 140 0.55 6.52 -6.99
CA ILE A 140 1.85 7.10 -7.33
C ILE A 140 2.34 7.92 -6.15
N ILE A 141 3.53 7.61 -5.65
CA ILE A 141 4.19 8.43 -4.63
C ILE A 141 4.95 9.56 -5.31
N VAL A 142 4.67 10.76 -4.89
CA VAL A 142 5.24 12.01 -5.42
C VAL A 142 6.26 12.51 -4.41
N GLU A 143 7.53 12.32 -4.72
CA GLU A 143 8.67 12.69 -3.88
C GLU A 143 9.10 14.14 -4.14
N ASP A 144 8.98 14.58 -5.40
CA ASP A 144 9.34 15.91 -5.86
C ASP A 144 8.45 16.38 -7.03
N LYS A 145 8.72 17.60 -7.52
CA LYS A 145 7.96 18.21 -8.62
C LYS A 145 8.06 17.44 -9.94
N SER A 146 9.13 16.66 -10.16
CA SER A 146 9.39 15.92 -11.40
C SER A 146 8.82 14.50 -11.39
N SER A 147 8.45 13.98 -10.20
CA SER A 147 8.03 12.59 -10.02
C SER A 147 6.83 12.22 -10.89
N ILE A 148 5.85 13.11 -11.03
CA ILE A 148 4.63 12.82 -11.81
C ILE A 148 4.96 12.69 -13.30
N GLU A 149 5.76 13.62 -13.85
CA GLU A 149 6.15 13.61 -15.27
C GLU A 149 6.96 12.37 -15.62
N LYS A 150 7.89 11.96 -14.73
CA LYS A 150 8.66 10.73 -14.90
C LYS A 150 7.74 9.51 -14.96
N TRP A 151 6.78 9.38 -14.04
CA TRP A 151 5.86 8.25 -14.01
C TRP A 151 4.94 8.20 -15.23
N VAL A 152 4.45 9.35 -15.69
CA VAL A 152 3.59 9.42 -16.89
C VAL A 152 4.36 9.10 -18.18
N ALA A 153 5.65 9.41 -18.21
CA ALA A 153 6.52 9.00 -19.32
C ALA A 153 6.77 7.48 -19.34
N GLU A 154 6.85 6.84 -18.16
CA GLU A 154 7.11 5.41 -18.02
C GLU A 154 5.85 4.55 -18.21
N ILE A 155 4.74 4.96 -17.59
CA ILE A 155 3.48 4.19 -17.59
C ILE A 155 2.37 5.04 -18.23
N PRO A 156 1.79 4.59 -19.35
CA PRO A 156 0.71 5.31 -20.03
C PRO A 156 -0.64 5.13 -19.30
N PHE A 157 -0.76 5.66 -18.09
CA PHE A 157 -1.90 5.46 -17.18
C PHE A 157 -3.28 5.64 -17.82
N ALA A 158 -3.41 6.63 -18.73
CA ALA A 158 -4.68 6.90 -19.40
C ALA A 158 -5.25 5.70 -20.18
N LYS A 159 -4.38 4.76 -20.59
CA LYS A 159 -4.80 3.55 -21.32
C LYS A 159 -5.56 2.55 -20.47
N PHE A 160 -5.39 2.59 -19.16
CA PHE A 160 -6.00 1.60 -18.27
C PHE A 160 -7.41 1.99 -17.82
N GLY A 161 -7.82 3.26 -17.97
CA GLY A 161 -9.18 3.71 -17.66
C GLY A 161 -9.54 3.68 -16.16
N VAL A 162 -8.55 3.53 -15.28
CA VAL A 162 -8.71 3.45 -13.83
C VAL A 162 -8.14 4.70 -13.14
N PRO A 163 -8.59 5.03 -11.90
CA PRO A 163 -8.06 6.17 -11.15
C PRO A 163 -6.55 6.09 -10.93
N VAL A 164 -5.88 7.25 -10.99
CA VAL A 164 -4.47 7.42 -10.68
C VAL A 164 -4.33 8.42 -9.54
N TRP A 165 -4.06 7.91 -8.35
CA TRP A 165 -3.91 8.70 -7.14
C TRP A 165 -2.46 9.20 -7.01
N LEU A 166 -2.30 10.50 -6.89
CA LEU A 166 -1.02 11.17 -6.66
C LEU A 166 -0.90 11.47 -5.16
N HIS A 167 -0.13 10.65 -4.44
CA HIS A 167 0.10 10.80 -3.02
C HIS A 167 1.42 11.52 -2.78
N PRO A 168 1.46 12.60 -1.99
CA PRO A 168 2.73 13.15 -1.54
C PRO A 168 3.46 12.08 -0.71
N GLU A 169 4.77 11.96 -0.89
CA GLU A 169 5.59 11.16 0.00
C GLU A 169 5.46 11.73 1.42
N TRP A 170 5.23 10.85 2.42
CA TRP A 170 4.78 11.29 3.74
C TRP A 170 5.78 12.19 4.46
N SER A 171 7.09 11.89 4.39
CA SER A 171 8.10 12.73 5.04
C SER A 171 8.16 14.14 4.47
N SER A 172 7.84 14.28 3.18
CA SER A 172 7.77 15.57 2.49
C SER A 172 6.65 16.49 2.99
N ILE A 173 5.65 15.94 3.67
CA ILE A 173 4.48 16.70 4.16
C ILE A 173 4.28 16.62 5.67
N SER A 174 5.13 15.89 6.37
CA SER A 174 5.09 15.75 7.83
C SER A 174 5.18 17.12 8.55
N PRO A 175 4.81 17.22 9.83
CA PRO A 175 4.95 18.46 10.59
C PRO A 175 6.38 19.01 10.64
N THR A 176 7.38 18.14 10.49
CA THR A 176 8.82 18.49 10.52
C THR A 176 9.40 18.73 9.12
N ALA A 177 8.62 18.54 8.05
CA ALA A 177 9.07 18.73 6.68
C ALA A 177 9.46 20.18 6.41
N ASN A 178 10.46 20.39 5.52
CA ASN A 178 10.80 21.71 5.01
C ASN A 178 9.58 22.35 4.33
N PRO A 179 9.12 23.55 4.74
CA PRO A 179 7.91 24.16 4.21
C PRO A 179 7.94 24.43 2.71
N GLU A 180 9.09 24.80 2.15
CA GLU A 180 9.25 25.07 0.71
C GLU A 180 9.12 23.77 -0.10
N HIS A 181 9.77 22.70 0.33
CA HIS A 181 9.65 21.39 -0.29
C HIS A 181 8.22 20.86 -0.22
N LYS A 182 7.61 20.88 0.96
CA LYS A 182 6.19 20.53 1.17
C LYS A 182 5.26 21.26 0.22
N ASN A 183 5.35 22.59 0.18
CA ASN A 183 4.52 23.41 -0.70
C ASN A 183 4.79 23.08 -2.16
N GLY A 184 6.03 22.79 -2.53
CA GLY A 184 6.41 22.39 -3.88
C GLY A 184 5.75 21.10 -4.32
N VAL A 185 5.76 20.05 -3.49
CA VAL A 185 5.13 18.74 -3.76
C VAL A 185 3.62 18.89 -3.84
N LEU A 186 2.98 19.48 -2.84
CA LEU A 186 1.51 19.65 -2.82
C LEU A 186 1.01 20.51 -3.99
N SER A 187 1.74 21.59 -4.33
CA SER A 187 1.41 22.45 -5.47
C SER A 187 1.53 21.69 -6.79
N SER A 188 2.58 20.86 -6.98
CA SER A 188 2.76 20.08 -8.21
C SER A 188 1.62 19.10 -8.42
N ILE A 189 1.18 18.37 -7.38
CA ILE A 189 0.01 17.49 -7.44
C ILE A 189 -1.25 18.29 -7.80
N SER A 190 -1.50 19.39 -7.09
CA SER A 190 -2.69 20.22 -7.32
C SER A 190 -2.75 20.77 -8.74
N GLN A 191 -1.63 21.30 -9.23
CA GLN A 191 -1.54 21.84 -10.59
C GLN A 191 -1.68 20.74 -11.65
N TRP A 192 -1.09 19.57 -11.42
CA TRP A 192 -1.22 18.43 -12.33
C TRP A 192 -2.67 18.00 -12.48
N VAL A 193 -3.37 17.80 -11.37
CA VAL A 193 -4.78 17.37 -11.38
C VAL A 193 -5.67 18.42 -12.04
N LYS A 194 -5.46 19.71 -11.75
CA LYS A 194 -6.23 20.78 -12.39
C LYS A 194 -6.00 20.86 -13.91
N LYS A 195 -4.76 20.64 -14.34
CA LYS A 195 -4.38 20.75 -15.76
C LYS A 195 -4.86 19.56 -16.59
N ASN A 196 -4.73 18.35 -16.04
CA ASN A 196 -4.92 17.12 -16.80
C ASN A 196 -6.26 16.43 -16.52
N GLY A 197 -6.90 16.69 -15.37
CA GLY A 197 -8.17 16.04 -15.00
C GLY A 197 -8.08 14.53 -14.86
N SER A 198 -9.15 13.82 -15.25
CA SER A 198 -9.17 12.35 -15.23
C SER A 198 -8.08 11.76 -16.14
N PRO A 199 -7.41 10.67 -15.71
CA PRO A 199 -7.72 9.81 -14.56
C PRO A 199 -7.08 10.25 -13.23
N TYR A 200 -6.35 11.37 -13.19
CA TYR A 200 -5.56 11.81 -12.04
C TYR A 200 -6.41 12.38 -10.91
N ARG A 201 -6.05 12.01 -9.68
CA ARG A 201 -6.69 12.46 -8.43
C ARG A 201 -5.63 12.81 -7.40
N ALA A 202 -5.85 13.88 -6.64
CA ALA A 202 -5.02 14.18 -5.49
C ALA A 202 -5.34 13.18 -4.36
N GLY A 203 -4.31 12.49 -3.86
CA GLY A 203 -4.41 11.52 -2.80
C GLY A 203 -3.78 12.00 -1.49
N TYR A 204 -4.15 11.35 -0.40
CA TYR A 204 -3.58 11.57 0.93
C TYR A 204 -3.73 10.31 1.79
N GLN A 205 -2.81 10.12 2.75
CA GLN A 205 -2.88 9.04 3.73
C GLN A 205 -3.71 9.51 4.94
N LEU A 206 -5.05 9.44 4.80
CA LEU A 206 -5.96 10.01 5.79
C LEU A 206 -5.86 9.30 7.15
N HIS A 207 -5.58 8.00 7.16
CA HIS A 207 -5.39 7.21 8.38
C HIS A 207 -4.31 7.80 9.31
N LYS A 208 -3.28 8.46 8.75
CA LYS A 208 -2.22 9.10 9.55
C LYS A 208 -2.67 10.34 10.30
N LEU A 209 -3.76 11.00 9.86
CA LEU A 209 -4.34 12.14 10.60
C LEU A 209 -5.19 11.68 11.80
N TYR A 210 -5.69 10.44 11.77
CA TYR A 210 -6.51 9.88 12.83
C TYR A 210 -5.72 9.00 13.80
N ASP A 211 -4.41 8.80 13.56
CA ASP A 211 -3.58 7.81 14.29
C ASP A 211 -4.24 6.42 14.36
N VAL A 212 -4.98 6.06 13.31
CA VAL A 212 -5.84 4.87 13.30
C VAL A 212 -5.08 3.57 13.52
N ASP A 213 -3.82 3.53 13.10
CA ASP A 213 -2.92 2.37 13.29
C ASP A 213 -2.62 2.09 14.78
N ARG A 214 -2.98 3.02 15.67
CA ARG A 214 -2.81 2.87 17.14
C ARG A 214 -4.09 2.50 17.87
N LEU A 215 -5.22 2.45 17.16
CA LEU A 215 -6.54 2.22 17.78
C LEU A 215 -6.83 0.73 17.96
N ASP A 216 -6.24 -0.15 17.16
CA ASP A 216 -6.35 -1.59 17.36
C ASP A 216 -5.11 -2.13 18.09
N PRO A 217 -5.27 -2.86 19.22
CA PRO A 217 -4.15 -3.39 20.00
C PRO A 217 -3.31 -4.43 19.25
N ASN A 218 -3.80 -4.95 18.13
CA ASN A 218 -3.07 -5.91 17.29
C ASN A 218 -2.26 -5.24 16.19
N SER A 219 -2.41 -3.92 15.98
CA SER A 219 -1.56 -3.17 15.05
C SER A 219 -0.19 -2.92 15.69
N ARG A 220 0.84 -2.88 14.84
CA ARG A 220 2.19 -2.51 15.27
C ARG A 220 2.45 -1.05 14.95
N SER A 221 3.25 -0.41 15.79
CA SER A 221 3.70 0.96 15.51
C SER A 221 4.37 1.02 14.14
N LEU A 222 4.00 2.01 13.34
CA LEU A 222 4.67 2.30 12.09
C LEU A 222 6.17 2.52 12.34
N VAL A 223 6.99 1.99 11.45
CA VAL A 223 8.43 2.23 11.41
C VAL A 223 8.74 2.93 10.09
N PRO A 224 8.56 4.26 10.03
CA PRO A 224 8.87 5.01 8.81
C PRO A 224 10.37 5.13 8.66
N LEU A 225 10.88 4.79 7.47
CA LEU A 225 12.25 5.11 7.06
C LEU A 225 12.30 6.47 6.37
N GLY A 226 11.18 6.90 5.81
CA GLY A 226 11.11 8.06 4.93
C GLY A 226 11.60 9.34 5.57
N GLY A 227 12.51 10.01 4.88
CA GLY A 227 12.96 11.35 5.20
C GLY A 227 14.01 11.46 6.31
N ASP A 228 14.72 10.39 6.64
CA ASP A 228 15.91 10.48 7.50
C ASP A 228 17.20 10.39 6.66
N PRO A 229 17.79 11.55 6.25
CA PRO A 229 19.02 11.57 5.48
C PRO A 229 20.22 10.94 6.22
N SER A 230 20.16 10.89 7.56
CA SER A 230 21.20 10.27 8.37
C SER A 230 21.26 8.75 8.21
N ARG A 231 20.17 8.16 7.69
CA ARG A 231 20.05 6.73 7.44
C ARG A 231 20.27 6.35 5.97
N GLY A 232 20.55 7.32 5.09
CA GLY A 232 20.87 7.08 3.68
C GLY A 232 19.66 6.74 2.80
N TYR A 233 18.47 7.12 3.21
CA TYR A 233 17.23 6.96 2.44
C TYR A 233 16.18 8.03 2.74
#